data_a0d8d0076eb7c74dc3de58380a5bf892
#
_entry.id   a0d8d0076eb7c74dc3de58380a5bf892
#
_cell.length_a   1.000
_cell.length_b   1.000
_cell.length_c   1.000
_cell.angle_alpha   90.00
_cell.angle_beta   90.00
_cell.angle_gamma   90.00
#
_symmetry.space_group_name_H-M   'P 1'
#
loop_
_entity.id
_entity.type
_entity.pdbx_description
1 polymer ?
#
loop_
_entity_poly.entity_id
_entity_poly.type
_entity_poly.pdbx_seq_one_letter_code
_entity_poly.pdbx_strand_id
1 'polypeptide(L)'
;VLSGQEVLFLAVRNELTWSSDKSDPQATVYELSPSRKTILMVRPRGLHLPEKNVQVDGEVMSGFLFDLGLFAFHNAKQLAAQQRGPFFYIPKLQSSAEAQWVNSVLEHIEAELDLPQGQMKVTVLIETLPAAFQMHEIIHALKNRVVGLNCGRWDYIFSLIKTLHRQPGFMLPERSQIAMTKHFLSSYAQLLINTCHQRGVLAMGGM
;
A
#
# COMPACT_ATOMS: atom_id res chain seq x y z
N VAL A 1 8.87 9.84 9.61
CA VAL A 1 7.87 8.78 9.81
C VAL A 1 6.96 9.13 10.99
N LEU A 2 7.47 9.41 12.20
CA LEU A 2 6.64 9.72 13.38
C LEU A 2 5.68 10.89 13.13
N SER A 3 6.14 12.00 12.57
CA SER A 3 5.27 13.14 12.20
C SER A 3 4.14 12.74 11.24
N GLY A 4 4.41 11.82 10.30
CA GLY A 4 3.37 11.28 9.42
C GLY A 4 2.34 10.44 10.16
N GLN A 5 2.75 9.65 11.16
CA GLN A 5 1.85 8.87 12.01
C GLN A 5 0.99 9.79 12.88
N GLU A 6 1.55 10.89 13.41
CA GLU A 6 0.81 11.91 14.15
C GLU A 6 -0.24 12.59 13.26
N VAL A 7 0.14 12.98 12.04
CA VAL A 7 -0.82 13.55 11.07
C VAL A 7 -1.96 12.58 10.77
N LEU A 8 -1.66 11.28 10.58
CA LEU A 8 -2.69 10.26 10.35
C LEU A 8 -3.58 10.07 11.59
N PHE A 9 -3.01 10.09 12.80
CA PHE A 9 -3.76 10.02 14.05
C PHE A 9 -4.79 11.16 14.16
N LEU A 10 -4.36 12.41 13.94
CA LEU A 10 -5.22 13.58 13.93
C LEU A 10 -6.27 13.52 12.80
N ALA A 11 -5.86 13.06 11.61
CA ALA A 11 -6.76 12.95 10.47
C ALA A 11 -7.91 11.95 10.72
N VAL A 12 -7.63 10.80 11.36
CA VAL A 12 -8.65 9.80 11.70
C VAL A 12 -9.69 10.37 12.68
N ARG A 13 -9.26 11.29 13.55
CA ARG A 13 -10.10 11.95 14.57
C ARG A 13 -10.80 13.23 14.09
N ASN A 14 -10.54 13.65 12.84
CA ASN A 14 -10.95 14.94 12.26
C ASN A 14 -10.38 16.15 13.04
N GLU A 15 -9.23 15.99 13.69
CA GLU A 15 -8.53 17.00 14.46
C GLU A 15 -7.39 17.66 13.69
N LEU A 16 -7.14 17.20 12.45
CA LEU A 16 -6.08 17.75 11.61
C LEU A 16 -6.50 19.10 11.04
N THR A 17 -5.72 20.12 11.38
CA THR A 17 -5.84 21.47 10.83
C THR A 17 -4.54 21.88 10.13
N TRP A 18 -4.64 22.75 9.17
CA TRP A 18 -3.49 23.34 8.50
C TRP A 18 -3.72 24.84 8.25
N SER A 19 -2.70 25.66 8.48
CA SER A 19 -2.69 27.08 8.16
C SER A 19 -1.50 27.40 7.28
N SER A 20 -1.70 28.30 6.31
CA SER A 20 -0.63 28.80 5.43
C SER A 20 0.43 29.60 6.19
N ASP A 21 0.02 30.30 7.24
CA ASP A 21 0.91 31.03 8.15
C ASP A 21 0.39 30.89 9.58
N LYS A 22 1.17 30.22 10.43
CA LYS A 22 0.83 30.03 11.85
C LYS A 22 1.05 31.27 12.70
N SER A 23 1.77 32.26 12.19
CA SER A 23 2.04 33.51 12.86
C SER A 23 1.01 34.61 12.56
N ASP A 24 0.21 34.45 11.50
CA ASP A 24 -0.86 35.37 11.14
C ASP A 24 -2.24 34.90 11.67
N PRO A 25 -2.83 35.58 12.62
CA PRO A 25 -4.16 35.27 13.15
C PRO A 25 -5.29 35.33 12.10
N GLN A 26 -5.04 35.97 10.95
CA GLN A 26 -6.01 36.09 9.85
C GLN A 26 -5.74 35.09 8.72
N ALA A 27 -4.71 34.25 8.84
CA ALA A 27 -4.44 33.24 7.86
C ALA A 27 -5.59 32.21 7.75
N THR A 28 -5.90 31.80 6.54
CA THR A 28 -6.91 30.76 6.31
C THR A 28 -6.52 29.46 6.99
N VAL A 29 -7.37 28.95 7.85
CA VAL A 29 -7.23 27.63 8.47
C VAL A 29 -8.07 26.63 7.68
N TYR A 30 -7.45 25.54 7.26
CA TYR A 30 -8.10 24.42 6.59
C TYR A 30 -8.30 23.28 7.59
N GLU A 31 -9.52 22.74 7.61
CA GLU A 31 -9.91 21.66 8.50
C GLU A 31 -10.51 20.50 7.69
N LEU A 32 -10.42 19.29 8.25
CA LEU A 32 -11.11 18.15 7.67
C LEU A 32 -12.60 18.22 7.99
N SER A 33 -13.45 18.21 6.96
CA SER A 33 -14.90 18.18 7.17
C SER A 33 -15.32 16.92 7.95
N PRO A 34 -16.07 17.04 9.04
CA PRO A 34 -16.63 15.88 9.76
C PRO A 34 -17.53 15.00 8.87
N SER A 35 -18.17 15.60 7.87
CA SER A 35 -19.04 14.90 6.91
C SER A 35 -18.31 14.31 5.71
N ARG A 36 -16.96 14.35 5.68
CA ARG A 36 -16.17 13.83 4.55
C ARG A 36 -16.48 12.36 4.28
N LYS A 37 -16.67 12.05 3.01
CA LYS A 37 -16.86 10.67 2.55
C LYS A 37 -15.56 9.97 2.14
N THR A 38 -14.46 10.72 2.01
CA THR A 38 -13.16 10.21 1.59
C THR A 38 -12.63 9.21 2.61
N ILE A 39 -12.23 8.04 2.14
CA ILE A 39 -11.64 6.97 2.93
C ILE A 39 -10.12 7.06 2.83
N LEU A 40 -9.44 6.88 3.97
CA LEU A 40 -8.00 6.79 4.01
C LEU A 40 -7.56 5.35 3.69
N MET A 41 -6.64 5.22 2.75
CA MET A 41 -5.90 3.99 2.48
C MET A 41 -4.42 4.28 2.71
N VAL A 42 -3.84 3.64 3.72
CA VAL A 42 -2.49 3.94 4.18
C VAL A 42 -1.49 3.01 3.52
N ARG A 43 -0.40 3.57 2.99
CA ARG A 43 0.69 2.81 2.40
C ARG A 43 1.86 2.73 3.38
N PRO A 44 2.11 1.57 4.00
CA PRO A 44 3.35 1.36 4.76
C PRO A 44 4.55 1.28 3.82
N ARG A 45 5.75 1.44 4.36
CA ARG A 45 6.98 1.16 3.60
C ARG A 45 7.00 -0.28 3.09
N GLY A 46 7.74 -0.53 2.01
CA GLY A 46 7.92 -1.90 1.49
C GLY A 46 8.69 -2.80 2.47
N LEU A 47 8.47 -4.11 2.37
CA LEU A 47 9.08 -5.13 3.25
C LEU A 47 10.61 -5.05 3.31
N HIS A 48 11.24 -4.59 2.24
CA HIS A 48 12.70 -4.49 2.10
C HIS A 48 13.33 -3.28 2.81
N LEU A 49 12.53 -2.38 3.38
CA LEU A 49 13.02 -1.15 4.01
C LEU A 49 13.12 -1.31 5.54
N PRO A 50 14.31 -1.07 6.12
CA PRO A 50 14.46 -1.06 7.57
C PRO A 50 14.04 0.28 8.20
N GLU A 51 13.64 0.27 9.47
CA GLU A 51 13.55 1.44 10.33
C GLU A 51 14.82 1.55 11.18
N LYS A 52 15.82 2.23 10.65
CA LYS A 52 17.18 2.26 11.21
C LYS A 52 17.27 2.87 12.61
N ASN A 53 16.29 3.67 13.01
CA ASN A 53 16.28 4.36 14.29
C ASN A 53 15.57 3.58 15.40
N VAL A 54 15.03 2.40 15.08
CA VAL A 54 14.34 1.53 16.05
C VAL A 54 14.95 0.13 16.00
N GLN A 55 15.31 -0.38 17.18
CA GLN A 55 15.81 -1.73 17.38
C GLN A 55 14.90 -2.47 18.36
N VAL A 56 14.70 -3.75 18.09
CA VAL A 56 14.03 -4.69 18.99
C VAL A 56 14.99 -5.85 19.23
N ASP A 57 15.32 -6.13 20.48
CA ASP A 57 16.28 -7.16 20.87
C ASP A 57 17.66 -7.05 20.17
N GLY A 58 18.09 -5.81 19.88
CA GLY A 58 19.36 -5.53 19.19
C GLY A 58 19.29 -5.59 17.65
N GLU A 59 18.18 -6.02 17.08
CA GLU A 59 17.98 -6.09 15.63
C GLU A 59 17.21 -4.88 15.11
N VAL A 60 17.60 -4.39 13.93
CA VAL A 60 16.94 -3.25 13.28
C VAL A 60 15.53 -3.65 12.85
N MET A 61 14.55 -2.87 13.26
CA MET A 61 13.14 -3.15 12.98
C MET A 61 12.78 -3.01 11.49
N SER A 62 11.87 -3.85 11.01
CA SER A 62 11.26 -3.66 9.68
C SER A 62 10.46 -2.35 9.61
N GLY A 63 10.74 -1.53 8.59
CA GLY A 63 9.98 -0.31 8.34
C GLY A 63 8.51 -0.58 8.04
N PHE A 64 8.21 -1.69 7.38
CA PHE A 64 6.84 -2.14 7.14
C PHE A 64 6.08 -2.39 8.44
N LEU A 65 6.67 -3.18 9.35
CA LEU A 65 6.04 -3.51 10.64
C LEU A 65 5.89 -2.27 11.51
N PHE A 66 6.89 -1.39 11.50
CA PHE A 66 6.82 -0.12 12.23
C PHE A 66 5.66 0.76 11.76
N ASP A 67 5.55 0.97 10.46
CA ASP A 67 4.50 1.83 9.89
C ASP A 67 3.10 1.23 10.08
N LEU A 68 2.96 -0.07 9.79
CA LEU A 68 1.70 -0.79 9.88
C LEU A 68 1.23 -0.92 11.33
N GLY A 69 2.15 -1.33 12.22
CA GLY A 69 1.86 -1.57 13.62
C GLY A 69 1.46 -0.29 14.35
N LEU A 70 2.22 0.80 14.19
CA LEU A 70 1.86 2.09 14.80
C LEU A 70 0.51 2.60 14.30
N PHE A 71 0.29 2.58 12.98
CA PHE A 71 -0.99 3.03 12.44
C PHE A 71 -2.16 2.19 12.96
N ALA A 72 -2.01 0.87 12.95
CA ALA A 72 -3.07 -0.04 13.40
C ALA A 72 -3.35 0.13 14.89
N PHE A 73 -2.30 0.15 15.73
CA PHE A 73 -2.44 0.31 17.18
C PHE A 73 -3.24 1.56 17.56
N HIS A 74 -2.90 2.69 16.95
CA HIS A 74 -3.53 3.97 17.30
C HIS A 74 -4.90 4.20 16.63
N ASN A 75 -5.19 3.57 15.49
CA ASN A 75 -6.31 3.99 14.66
C ASN A 75 -7.30 2.88 14.30
N ALA A 76 -6.91 1.59 14.36
CA ALA A 76 -7.72 0.53 13.78
C ALA A 76 -9.09 0.36 14.46
N LYS A 77 -9.15 0.39 15.79
CA LYS A 77 -10.42 0.28 16.54
C LYS A 77 -11.37 1.43 16.20
N GLN A 78 -10.85 2.65 16.12
CA GLN A 78 -11.67 3.81 15.78
C GLN A 78 -12.18 3.76 14.34
N LEU A 79 -11.31 3.39 13.38
CA LEU A 79 -11.72 3.24 11.97
C LEU A 79 -12.73 2.12 11.78
N ALA A 80 -12.58 1.00 12.49
CA ALA A 80 -13.54 -0.10 12.48
C ALA A 80 -14.91 0.34 13.02
N ALA A 81 -14.95 1.04 14.16
CA ALA A 81 -16.17 1.57 14.74
C ALA A 81 -16.88 2.57 13.82
N GLN A 82 -16.12 3.32 13.05
CA GLN A 82 -16.64 4.27 12.04
C GLN A 82 -17.04 3.60 10.73
N GLN A 83 -16.80 2.30 10.55
CA GLN A 83 -16.94 1.56 9.28
C GLN A 83 -16.09 2.17 8.14
N ARG A 84 -14.90 2.70 8.46
CA ARG A 84 -14.01 3.42 7.55
C ARG A 84 -12.63 2.78 7.40
N GLY A 85 -12.51 1.49 7.73
CA GLY A 85 -11.26 0.76 7.60
C GLY A 85 -10.92 -0.09 8.82
N PRO A 86 -9.65 -0.32 9.09
CA PRO A 86 -8.48 0.22 8.37
C PRO A 86 -8.27 -0.39 6.99
N PHE A 87 -7.76 0.42 6.05
CA PHE A 87 -7.42 0.01 4.70
C PHE A 87 -5.95 0.28 4.42
N PHE A 88 -5.26 -0.72 3.85
CA PHE A 88 -3.85 -0.64 3.53
C PHE A 88 -3.57 -0.82 2.05
N TYR A 89 -2.49 -0.18 1.60
CA TYR A 89 -2.01 -0.25 0.23
C TYR A 89 -0.61 -0.84 0.24
N ILE A 90 -0.51 -2.15 -0.03
CA ILE A 90 0.72 -2.93 0.18
C ILE A 90 1.65 -2.80 -1.03
N PRO A 91 2.84 -2.18 -0.88
CA PRO A 91 3.78 -1.99 -1.97
C PRO A 91 4.80 -3.13 -2.06
N LYS A 92 5.43 -3.26 -3.23
CA LYS A 92 6.69 -3.97 -3.47
C LYS A 92 6.70 -5.47 -3.19
N LEU A 93 5.53 -6.13 -3.11
CA LEU A 93 5.50 -7.59 -3.03
C LEU A 93 6.15 -8.20 -4.28
N GLN A 94 6.88 -9.30 -4.08
CA GLN A 94 7.53 -10.06 -5.14
C GLN A 94 6.96 -11.47 -5.28
N SER A 95 6.30 -11.99 -4.24
CA SER A 95 5.81 -13.36 -4.23
C SER A 95 4.52 -13.54 -3.42
N SER A 96 3.87 -14.67 -3.65
CA SER A 96 2.73 -15.11 -2.85
C SER A 96 3.14 -15.48 -1.41
N ALA A 97 4.39 -15.91 -1.18
CA ALA A 97 4.90 -16.16 0.16
C ALA A 97 4.98 -14.87 1.00
N GLU A 98 5.42 -13.76 0.40
CA GLU A 98 5.37 -12.45 1.05
C GLU A 98 3.93 -12.02 1.34
N ALA A 99 2.99 -12.29 0.42
CA ALA A 99 1.58 -12.00 0.63
C ALA A 99 0.99 -12.84 1.78
N GLN A 100 1.36 -14.12 1.90
CA GLN A 100 0.99 -14.97 3.03
C GLN A 100 1.52 -14.42 4.36
N TRP A 101 2.79 -14.00 4.37
CA TRP A 101 3.38 -13.40 5.55
C TRP A 101 2.65 -12.10 5.95
N VAL A 102 2.35 -11.22 5.00
CA VAL A 102 1.54 -10.02 5.26
C VAL A 102 0.17 -10.39 5.85
N ASN A 103 -0.48 -11.44 5.32
CA ASN A 103 -1.75 -11.93 5.87
C ASN A 103 -1.61 -12.34 7.35
N SER A 104 -0.57 -13.11 7.69
CA SER A 104 -0.33 -13.55 9.07
C SER A 104 -0.04 -12.38 10.01
N VAL A 105 0.68 -11.36 9.55
CA VAL A 105 0.89 -10.13 10.34
C VAL A 105 -0.42 -9.41 10.62
N LEU A 106 -1.28 -9.27 9.60
CA LEU A 106 -2.58 -8.61 9.78
C LEU A 106 -3.51 -9.41 10.71
N GLU A 107 -3.52 -10.75 10.60
CA GLU A 107 -4.27 -11.63 11.51
C GLU A 107 -3.81 -11.48 12.96
N HIS A 108 -2.49 -11.42 13.17
CA HIS A 108 -1.92 -11.19 14.50
C HIS A 108 -2.32 -9.84 15.07
N ILE A 109 -2.23 -8.77 14.29
CA ILE A 109 -2.63 -7.43 14.74
C ILE A 109 -4.14 -7.37 15.03
N GLU A 110 -4.98 -8.00 14.21
CA GLU A 110 -6.41 -8.08 14.47
C GLU A 110 -6.71 -8.79 15.80
N ALA A 111 -6.02 -9.90 16.07
CA ALA A 111 -6.16 -10.63 17.33
C ALA A 111 -5.73 -9.80 18.55
N GLU A 112 -4.56 -9.15 18.49
CA GLU A 112 -4.05 -8.30 19.57
C GLU A 112 -4.93 -7.07 19.84
N LEU A 113 -5.65 -6.60 18.83
CA LEU A 113 -6.53 -5.46 18.94
C LEU A 113 -8.02 -5.84 19.15
N ASP A 114 -8.35 -7.11 19.37
CA ASP A 114 -9.73 -7.61 19.48
C ASP A 114 -10.62 -7.19 18.30
N LEU A 115 -10.07 -7.18 17.09
CA LEU A 115 -10.81 -6.87 15.87
C LEU A 115 -11.30 -8.16 15.20
N PRO A 116 -12.43 -8.13 14.48
CA PRO A 116 -12.86 -9.25 13.68
C PRO A 116 -11.80 -9.64 12.63
N GLN A 117 -11.61 -10.94 12.43
CA GLN A 117 -10.71 -11.44 11.40
C GLN A 117 -11.12 -10.93 10.01
N GLY A 118 -10.15 -10.40 9.26
CA GLY A 118 -10.40 -9.81 7.95
C GLY A 118 -11.01 -8.40 7.99
N GLN A 119 -11.06 -7.75 9.14
CA GLN A 119 -11.45 -6.34 9.27
C GLN A 119 -10.51 -5.42 8.48
N MET A 120 -9.20 -5.69 8.55
CA MET A 120 -8.19 -4.95 7.81
C MET A 120 -8.19 -5.38 6.35
N LYS A 121 -8.54 -4.47 5.45
CA LYS A 121 -8.56 -4.74 4.01
C LYS A 121 -7.32 -4.18 3.33
N VAL A 122 -6.93 -4.84 2.23
CA VAL A 122 -5.72 -4.48 1.49
C VAL A 122 -5.97 -4.34 0.00
N THR A 123 -5.28 -3.39 -0.61
CA THR A 123 -5.02 -3.34 -2.04
C THR A 123 -3.54 -3.62 -2.24
N VAL A 124 -3.19 -4.45 -3.20
CA VAL A 124 -1.80 -4.80 -3.49
C VAL A 124 -1.32 -4.10 -4.76
N LEU A 125 -0.17 -3.42 -4.67
CA LEU A 125 0.51 -2.94 -5.88
C LEU A 125 1.24 -4.10 -6.54
N ILE A 126 0.85 -4.42 -7.75
CA ILE A 126 1.62 -5.30 -8.62
C ILE A 126 2.60 -4.43 -9.39
N GLU A 127 3.73 -4.21 -8.80
CA GLU A 127 4.73 -3.27 -9.30
C GLU A 127 6.15 -3.87 -9.42
N THR A 128 6.25 -5.17 -9.20
CA THR A 128 7.47 -5.94 -9.44
C THR A 128 7.23 -7.00 -10.49
N LEU A 129 8.26 -7.28 -11.29
CA LEU A 129 8.16 -8.27 -12.35
C LEU A 129 7.77 -9.67 -11.83
N PRO A 130 8.37 -10.18 -10.72
CA PRO A 130 7.96 -11.48 -10.17
C PRO A 130 6.50 -11.54 -9.73
N ALA A 131 5.98 -10.47 -9.09
CA ALA A 131 4.59 -10.44 -8.63
C ALA A 131 3.58 -10.50 -9.79
N ALA A 132 3.93 -9.94 -10.95
CA ALA A 132 3.06 -9.99 -12.14
C ALA A 132 2.76 -11.43 -12.59
N PHE A 133 3.65 -12.38 -12.30
CA PHE A 133 3.46 -13.80 -12.62
C PHE A 133 2.81 -14.62 -11.48
N GLN A 134 2.53 -14.00 -10.34
CA GLN A 134 1.93 -14.65 -9.17
C GLN A 134 0.65 -13.95 -8.67
N MET A 135 -0.02 -13.21 -9.54
CA MET A 135 -1.21 -12.43 -9.14
C MET A 135 -2.35 -13.31 -8.60
N HIS A 136 -2.57 -14.48 -9.19
CA HIS A 136 -3.58 -15.43 -8.71
C HIS A 136 -3.27 -15.93 -7.30
N GLU A 137 -2.03 -16.30 -7.05
CA GLU A 137 -1.53 -16.82 -5.78
C GLU A 137 -1.52 -15.72 -4.70
N ILE A 138 -1.16 -14.49 -5.07
CA ILE A 138 -1.22 -13.31 -4.18
C ILE A 138 -2.67 -13.03 -3.75
N ILE A 139 -3.61 -13.03 -4.70
CA ILE A 139 -5.05 -12.87 -4.38
C ILE A 139 -5.50 -14.01 -3.46
N HIS A 140 -5.11 -15.26 -3.74
CA HIS A 140 -5.48 -16.40 -2.92
C HIS A 140 -4.93 -16.29 -1.49
N ALA A 141 -3.66 -15.89 -1.34
CA ALA A 141 -3.03 -15.70 -0.03
C ALA A 141 -3.75 -14.64 0.83
N LEU A 142 -4.35 -13.64 0.19
CA LEU A 142 -5.04 -12.52 0.84
C LEU A 142 -6.58 -12.59 0.67
N LYS A 143 -7.15 -13.72 0.32
CA LYS A 143 -8.56 -13.89 -0.10
C LYS A 143 -9.61 -13.31 0.85
N ASN A 144 -9.33 -13.28 2.16
CA ASN A 144 -10.25 -12.78 3.17
C ASN A 144 -10.20 -11.26 3.32
N ARG A 145 -9.22 -10.58 2.68
CA ARG A 145 -8.97 -9.15 2.89
C ARG A 145 -8.60 -8.34 1.65
N VAL A 146 -8.19 -8.98 0.54
CA VAL A 146 -7.84 -8.27 -0.68
C VAL A 146 -9.08 -7.63 -1.32
N VAL A 147 -8.98 -6.33 -1.60
CA VAL A 147 -10.01 -5.55 -2.29
C VAL A 147 -9.71 -5.49 -3.79
N GLY A 148 -8.45 -5.37 -4.14
CA GLY A 148 -8.03 -5.26 -5.53
C GLY A 148 -6.52 -5.25 -5.71
N LEU A 149 -6.12 -5.27 -6.98
CA LEU A 149 -4.74 -5.07 -7.40
C LEU A 149 -4.59 -3.74 -8.11
N ASN A 150 -3.48 -3.07 -7.89
CA ASN A 150 -3.13 -1.84 -8.60
C ASN A 150 -2.03 -2.11 -9.63
N CYS A 151 -2.21 -1.56 -10.83
CA CYS A 151 -1.27 -1.61 -11.94
C CYS A 151 -0.20 -0.53 -11.79
N GLY A 152 0.86 -0.77 -11.02
CA GLY A 152 1.98 0.16 -10.84
C GLY A 152 2.76 0.34 -12.15
N ARG A 153 3.07 1.59 -12.54
CA ARG A 153 3.71 1.88 -13.82
C ARG A 153 5.23 1.97 -13.72
N TRP A 154 5.72 2.96 -13.00
CA TRP A 154 7.15 3.26 -12.98
C TRP A 154 7.97 2.21 -12.26
N ASP A 155 7.47 1.70 -11.17
CA ASP A 155 8.13 0.64 -10.42
C ASP A 155 8.17 -0.69 -11.19
N TYR A 156 7.13 -0.98 -11.96
CA TYR A 156 7.12 -2.17 -12.84
C TYR A 156 8.17 -2.02 -13.96
N ILE A 157 8.25 -0.85 -14.60
CA ILE A 157 9.29 -0.56 -15.60
C ILE A 157 10.68 -0.72 -14.98
N PHE A 158 10.88 -0.14 -13.79
CA PHE A 158 12.15 -0.24 -13.07
C PHE A 158 12.49 -1.69 -12.71
N SER A 159 11.52 -2.46 -12.26
CA SER A 159 11.69 -3.89 -11.96
C SER A 159 12.10 -4.69 -13.18
N LEU A 160 11.48 -4.41 -14.34
CA LEU A 160 11.85 -5.02 -15.61
C LEU A 160 13.30 -4.68 -15.99
N ILE A 161 13.69 -3.41 -15.92
CA ILE A 161 15.06 -2.97 -16.19
C ILE A 161 16.04 -3.68 -15.25
N LYS A 162 15.77 -3.63 -13.95
CA LYS A 162 16.62 -4.27 -12.93
C LYS A 162 16.84 -5.76 -13.20
N THR A 163 15.81 -6.45 -13.64
CA THR A 163 15.87 -7.90 -13.88
C THR A 163 16.55 -8.24 -15.20
N LEU A 164 16.29 -7.47 -16.26
CA LEU A 164 16.67 -7.84 -17.63
C LEU A 164 17.77 -6.98 -18.25
N HIS A 165 18.38 -6.05 -17.50
CA HIS A 165 19.38 -5.09 -18.04
C HIS A 165 20.60 -5.75 -18.71
N ARG A 166 20.92 -7.00 -18.38
CA ARG A 166 22.03 -7.76 -18.98
C ARG A 166 21.62 -8.58 -20.20
N GLN A 167 20.33 -8.60 -20.55
CA GLN A 167 19.83 -9.37 -21.68
C GLN A 167 19.81 -8.51 -22.94
N PRO A 168 20.45 -8.94 -24.03
CA PRO A 168 20.35 -8.24 -25.32
C PRO A 168 18.88 -8.10 -25.75
N GLY A 169 18.50 -6.96 -26.28
CA GLY A 169 17.13 -6.71 -26.76
C GLY A 169 16.14 -6.18 -25.71
N PHE A 170 16.52 -6.12 -24.42
CA PHE A 170 15.67 -5.55 -23.36
C PHE A 170 16.05 -4.11 -22.97
N MET A 171 16.86 -3.44 -23.78
CA MET A 171 17.14 -2.03 -23.56
C MET A 171 15.91 -1.20 -23.90
N LEU A 172 15.40 -0.48 -22.92
CA LEU A 172 14.26 0.41 -23.10
C LEU A 172 14.69 1.77 -23.63
N PRO A 173 13.83 2.46 -24.41
CA PRO A 173 14.07 3.83 -24.83
C PRO A 173 14.02 4.79 -23.63
N GLU A 174 14.26 6.08 -23.91
CA GLU A 174 14.09 7.11 -22.89
C GLU A 174 12.73 7.06 -22.21
N ARG A 175 12.72 7.38 -20.91
CA ARG A 175 11.54 7.32 -20.04
C ARG A 175 10.32 8.06 -20.62
N SER A 176 10.52 9.22 -21.24
CA SER A 176 9.47 10.02 -21.88
C SER A 176 8.72 9.29 -22.99
N GLN A 177 9.35 8.31 -23.62
CA GLN A 177 8.80 7.51 -24.72
C GLN A 177 8.05 6.26 -24.23
N ILE A 178 8.09 5.97 -22.93
CA ILE A 178 7.46 4.77 -22.36
C ILE A 178 6.05 5.11 -21.85
N ALA A 179 5.07 4.99 -22.72
CA ALA A 179 3.65 5.13 -22.40
C ALA A 179 3.01 3.77 -22.10
N MET A 180 1.83 3.76 -21.46
CA MET A 180 1.07 2.53 -21.18
C MET A 180 0.64 1.76 -22.43
N THR A 181 0.70 2.39 -23.60
CA THR A 181 0.45 1.78 -24.92
C THR A 181 1.61 0.91 -25.42
N LYS A 182 2.78 0.95 -24.79
CA LYS A 182 3.89 0.06 -25.13
C LYS A 182 3.50 -1.39 -24.81
N HIS A 183 3.85 -2.31 -25.71
CA HIS A 183 3.40 -3.71 -25.67
C HIS A 183 3.56 -4.36 -24.28
N PHE A 184 4.72 -4.27 -23.65
CA PHE A 184 4.95 -4.92 -22.36
C PHE A 184 4.10 -4.34 -21.22
N LEU A 185 3.82 -3.02 -21.22
CA LEU A 185 2.95 -2.38 -20.24
C LEU A 185 1.48 -2.66 -20.51
N SER A 186 1.09 -2.64 -21.79
CA SER A 186 -0.29 -2.97 -22.18
C SER A 186 -0.61 -4.44 -21.87
N SER A 187 0.29 -5.35 -22.16
CA SER A 187 0.12 -6.78 -21.83
C SER A 187 0.04 -7.03 -20.32
N TYR A 188 0.91 -6.38 -19.55
CA TYR A 188 0.89 -6.43 -18.09
C TYR A 188 -0.43 -5.89 -17.52
N ALA A 189 -0.89 -4.73 -17.99
CA ALA A 189 -2.15 -4.15 -17.55
C ALA A 189 -3.34 -5.06 -17.89
N GLN A 190 -3.38 -5.62 -19.10
CA GLN A 190 -4.43 -6.56 -19.53
C GLN A 190 -4.43 -7.85 -18.69
N LEU A 191 -3.24 -8.39 -18.40
CA LEU A 191 -3.09 -9.56 -17.54
C LEU A 191 -3.66 -9.28 -16.13
N LEU A 192 -3.33 -8.12 -15.55
CA LEU A 192 -3.85 -7.70 -14.23
C LEU A 192 -5.37 -7.58 -14.24
N ILE A 193 -5.94 -6.89 -15.24
CA ILE A 193 -7.38 -6.72 -15.37
C ILE A 193 -8.08 -8.07 -15.47
N ASN A 194 -7.61 -8.95 -16.36
CA ASN A 194 -8.19 -10.28 -16.55
C ASN A 194 -8.12 -11.12 -15.28
N THR A 195 -6.97 -11.10 -14.57
CA THR A 195 -6.79 -11.82 -13.31
C THR A 195 -7.76 -11.32 -12.24
N CYS A 196 -7.88 -10.00 -12.09
CA CYS A 196 -8.80 -9.41 -11.12
C CYS A 196 -10.25 -9.81 -11.42
N HIS A 197 -10.69 -9.68 -12.66
CA HIS A 197 -12.06 -10.04 -13.05
C HIS A 197 -12.35 -11.53 -12.84
N GLN A 198 -11.42 -12.41 -13.19
CA GLN A 198 -11.56 -13.86 -12.97
C GLN A 198 -11.66 -14.22 -11.47
N ARG A 199 -11.08 -13.42 -10.59
CA ARG A 199 -11.06 -13.67 -9.14
C ARG A 199 -12.06 -12.81 -8.36
N GLY A 200 -12.84 -11.98 -9.02
CA GLY A 200 -13.87 -11.15 -8.37
C GLY A 200 -13.29 -10.04 -7.48
N VAL A 201 -12.10 -9.53 -7.78
CA VAL A 201 -11.47 -8.40 -7.10
C VAL A 201 -11.35 -7.19 -8.05
N LEU A 202 -11.12 -6.01 -7.50
CA LEU A 202 -11.04 -4.78 -8.28
C LEU A 202 -9.69 -4.66 -9.00
N ALA A 203 -9.72 -4.19 -10.25
CA ALA A 203 -8.53 -3.75 -10.98
C ALA A 203 -8.42 -2.23 -10.91
N MET A 204 -7.29 -1.72 -10.40
CA MET A 204 -7.05 -0.29 -10.27
C MET A 204 -5.92 0.15 -11.19
N GLY A 205 -6.13 1.26 -11.91
CA GLY A 205 -5.10 1.90 -12.71
C GLY A 205 -3.95 2.43 -11.88
N GLY A 206 -2.79 2.65 -12.52
CA GLY A 206 -1.66 3.33 -11.89
C GLY A 206 -1.96 4.81 -11.66
N MET A 207 -1.21 5.39 -10.72
CA MET A 207 -1.22 6.84 -10.44
C MET A 207 -0.33 7.59 -11.42
#